data_c515db1dd1d53c345ae8d35d18e8e7fe
#
_entry.id   c515db1dd1d53c345ae8d35d18e8e7fe
#
_cell.length_a   1.000
_cell.length_b   1.000
_cell.length_c   1.000
_cell.angle_alpha   90.00
_cell.angle_beta   90.00
_cell.angle_gamma   90.00
#
_symmetry.space_group_name_H-M   'P 1'
#
loop_
_entity.id
_entity.type
_entity.pdbx_description
1 polymer ?
#
loop_
_entity_poly.entity_id
_entity_poly.type
_entity_poly.pdbx_seq_one_letter_code
_entity_poly.pdbx_strand_id
1 'polypeptide(L)'
;MEKIGYLNFIDHTIELEEKFLPKFPEGTSQHSLLRNRIQALQTARNLISGEGQPTREELEFALPRIESIIHKMSKARDKYEPEDKNYKRFDPTVQVMTHVRAVILQALEE
;
A
#
# COMPACT_ATOMS: atom_id res chain seq x y z
N MET A 1 -3.07 -10.39 11.95
CA MET A 1 -2.81 -11.02 10.63
C MET A 1 -1.36 -11.46 10.57
N GLU A 2 -1.11 -12.63 10.07
CA GLU A 2 0.26 -13.16 9.96
C GLU A 2 0.97 -12.62 8.71
N LYS A 3 2.30 -12.78 8.69
CA LYS A 3 3.16 -12.35 7.59
C LYS A 3 2.62 -12.77 6.21
N ILE A 4 2.22 -14.03 6.07
CA ILE A 4 1.71 -14.55 4.79
C ILE A 4 0.41 -13.85 4.38
N GLY A 5 -0.42 -13.49 5.35
CA GLY A 5 -1.66 -12.75 5.09
C GLY A 5 -1.38 -11.36 4.55
N TYR A 6 -0.39 -10.66 5.11
CA TYR A 6 0.03 -9.35 4.62
C TYR A 6 0.57 -9.45 3.20
N LEU A 7 1.42 -10.45 2.93
CA LEU A 7 1.99 -10.64 1.61
C LEU A 7 0.93 -10.94 0.56
N ASN A 8 -0.02 -11.81 0.88
CA ASN A 8 -1.11 -12.13 -0.03
C ASN A 8 -1.96 -10.91 -0.35
N PHE A 9 -2.25 -10.10 0.66
CA PHE A 9 -3.02 -8.88 0.47
C PHE A 9 -2.28 -7.88 -0.42
N ILE A 10 -1.00 -7.69 -0.16
CA ILE A 10 -0.16 -6.75 -0.93
C ILE A 10 -0.04 -7.23 -2.38
N ASP A 11 0.22 -8.52 -2.61
CA ASP A 11 0.33 -9.08 -3.95
C ASP A 11 -0.96 -8.91 -4.74
N HIS A 12 -2.10 -9.16 -4.09
CA HIS A 12 -3.40 -8.98 -4.73
C HIS A 12 -3.64 -7.51 -5.10
N THR A 13 -3.27 -6.61 -4.20
CA THR A 13 -3.41 -5.16 -4.45
C THR A 13 -2.54 -4.73 -5.63
N ILE A 14 -1.30 -5.20 -5.69
CA ILE A 14 -0.40 -4.92 -6.82
C ILE A 14 -1.02 -5.40 -8.13
N GLU A 15 -1.52 -6.63 -8.16
CA GLU A 15 -2.16 -7.20 -9.36
C GLU A 15 -3.32 -6.34 -9.85
N LEU A 16 -4.18 -5.90 -8.93
CA LEU A 16 -5.33 -5.05 -9.28
C LEU A 16 -4.88 -3.71 -9.85
N GLU A 17 -3.89 -3.08 -9.23
CA GLU A 17 -3.40 -1.79 -9.67
C GLU A 17 -2.67 -1.89 -11.02
N GLU A 18 -1.93 -2.97 -11.24
CA GLU A 18 -1.29 -3.22 -12.53
C GLU A 18 -2.30 -3.37 -13.67
N LYS A 19 -3.46 -3.94 -13.39
CA LYS A 19 -4.54 -4.05 -14.37
C LYS A 19 -5.13 -2.69 -14.74
N PHE A 20 -5.14 -1.75 -13.79
CA PHE A 20 -5.67 -0.40 -14.05
C PHE A 20 -4.67 0.51 -14.73
N LEU A 21 -3.39 0.26 -14.57
CA LEU A 21 -2.33 1.16 -15.07
C LEU A 21 -2.46 1.47 -16.57
N PRO A 22 -2.68 0.47 -17.45
CA PRO A 22 -2.81 0.77 -18.89
C PRO A 22 -4.00 1.61 -19.28
N LYS A 23 -4.98 1.77 -18.38
CA LYS A 23 -6.16 2.60 -18.64
C LYS A 23 -5.86 4.09 -18.59
N PHE A 24 -4.73 4.47 -18.00
CA PHE A 24 -4.29 5.85 -17.91
C PHE A 24 -3.15 6.09 -18.91
N PRO A 25 -3.24 7.15 -19.75
CA PRO A 25 -2.16 7.45 -20.69
C PRO A 25 -0.86 7.80 -19.97
N GLU A 26 0.26 7.35 -20.51
CA GLU A 26 1.57 7.73 -19.99
C GLU A 26 1.71 9.26 -20.01
N GLY A 27 2.40 9.80 -19.02
CA GLY A 27 2.60 11.23 -18.88
C GLY A 27 1.49 11.96 -18.15
N THR A 28 0.38 11.27 -17.82
CA THR A 28 -0.68 11.87 -16.99
C THR A 28 -0.34 11.72 -15.51
N SER A 29 -0.94 12.58 -14.68
CA SER A 29 -0.76 12.51 -13.23
C SER A 29 -1.35 11.23 -12.65
N GLN A 30 -2.46 10.73 -13.21
CA GLN A 30 -3.07 9.48 -12.78
C GLN A 30 -2.15 8.29 -13.02
N HIS A 31 -1.51 8.24 -14.19
CA HIS A 31 -0.57 7.18 -14.51
C HIS A 31 0.63 7.19 -13.56
N SER A 32 1.21 8.35 -13.34
CA SER A 32 2.36 8.50 -12.43
C SER A 32 2.01 8.13 -10.99
N LEU A 33 0.84 8.57 -10.51
CA LEU A 33 0.37 8.27 -9.16
C LEU A 33 0.25 6.75 -8.96
N LEU A 34 -0.39 6.07 -9.90
CA LEU A 34 -0.60 4.64 -9.81
C LEU A 34 0.72 3.85 -9.91
N ARG A 35 1.59 4.25 -10.85
CA ARG A 35 2.91 3.62 -11.00
C ARG A 35 3.73 3.75 -9.71
N ASN A 36 3.74 4.94 -9.11
CA ASN A 36 4.48 5.20 -7.88
C ASN A 36 3.91 4.40 -6.70
N ARG A 37 2.60 4.23 -6.66
CA ARG A 37 1.94 3.41 -5.65
C ARG A 37 2.32 1.94 -5.79
N ILE A 38 2.32 1.42 -7.00
CA ILE A 38 2.74 0.04 -7.29
C ILE A 38 4.19 -0.16 -6.83
N GLN A 39 5.08 0.78 -7.13
CA GLN A 39 6.47 0.71 -6.71
C GLN A 39 6.60 0.68 -5.18
N ALA A 40 5.83 1.51 -4.48
CA ALA A 40 5.83 1.53 -3.02
C ALA A 40 5.36 0.20 -2.44
N LEU A 41 4.34 -0.41 -3.03
CA LEU A 41 3.83 -1.71 -2.60
C LEU A 41 4.83 -2.83 -2.86
N GLN A 42 5.57 -2.78 -3.97
CA GLN A 42 6.62 -3.74 -4.26
C GLN A 42 7.77 -3.64 -3.23
N THR A 43 8.13 -2.42 -2.85
CA THR A 43 9.12 -2.18 -1.80
C THR A 43 8.65 -2.78 -0.47
N ALA A 44 7.40 -2.54 -0.11
CA ALA A 44 6.80 -3.11 1.11
C ALA A 44 6.80 -4.63 1.08
N ARG A 45 6.45 -5.20 -0.07
CA ARG A 45 6.45 -6.65 -0.25
C ARG A 45 7.84 -7.24 -0.01
N ASN A 46 8.86 -6.65 -0.63
CA ASN A 46 10.23 -7.12 -0.48
C ASN A 46 10.71 -7.01 0.97
N LEU A 47 10.37 -5.93 1.64
CA LEU A 47 10.74 -5.71 3.04
C LEU A 47 10.10 -6.77 3.96
N ILE A 48 8.80 -7.00 3.80
CA ILE A 48 8.07 -7.94 4.66
C ILE A 48 8.46 -9.39 4.38
N SER A 49 8.63 -9.75 3.10
CA SER A 49 8.99 -11.12 2.72
C SER A 49 10.43 -11.48 3.07
N GLY A 50 11.31 -10.48 3.16
CA GLY A 50 12.74 -10.71 3.34
C GLY A 50 13.45 -11.18 2.08
N GLU A 51 12.75 -11.22 0.94
CA GLU A 51 13.34 -11.65 -0.34
C GLU A 51 14.21 -10.60 -0.99
N GLY A 52 14.11 -9.37 -0.52
CA GLY A 52 14.95 -8.28 -1.00
C GLY A 52 15.29 -7.36 0.15
N GLN A 53 16.34 -6.57 -0.04
CA GLN A 53 16.74 -5.57 0.94
C GLN A 53 16.49 -4.19 0.31
N PRO A 54 15.32 -3.60 0.55
CA PRO A 54 15.07 -2.25 0.03
C PRO A 54 16.11 -1.27 0.54
N THR A 55 16.55 -0.38 -0.33
CA THR A 55 17.47 0.68 0.05
C THR A 55 16.74 1.71 0.90
N ARG A 56 17.52 2.53 1.62
CA ARG A 56 16.95 3.64 2.38
C ARG A 56 16.15 4.57 1.47
N GLU A 57 16.66 4.84 0.28
CA GLU A 57 15.96 5.69 -0.71
C GLU A 57 14.62 5.10 -1.12
N GLU A 58 14.58 3.78 -1.36
CA GLU A 58 13.34 3.10 -1.70
C GLU A 58 12.32 3.17 -0.56
N LEU A 59 12.78 2.99 0.67
CA LEU A 59 11.92 3.09 1.86
C LEU A 59 11.38 4.51 2.04
N GLU A 60 12.23 5.52 1.86
CA GLU A 60 11.84 6.93 1.97
C GLU A 60 10.87 7.31 0.86
N PHE A 61 11.03 6.75 -0.33
CA PHE A 61 10.08 6.96 -1.43
C PHE A 61 8.73 6.30 -1.14
N ALA A 62 8.75 5.09 -0.58
CA ALA A 62 7.53 4.33 -0.33
C ALA A 62 6.68 4.92 0.79
N LEU A 63 7.29 5.42 1.84
CA LEU A 63 6.58 5.86 3.05
C LEU A 63 5.45 6.84 2.79
N PRO A 64 5.67 7.99 2.10
CA PRO A 64 4.56 8.93 1.87
C PRO A 64 3.47 8.35 0.97
N ARG A 65 3.79 7.41 0.07
CA ARG A 65 2.78 6.75 -0.77
C ARG A 65 1.90 5.83 0.05
N ILE A 66 2.50 5.08 0.97
CA ILE A 66 1.75 4.22 1.91
C ILE A 66 0.87 5.09 2.83
N GLU A 67 1.42 6.17 3.35
CA GLU A 67 0.65 7.11 4.19
C GLU A 67 -0.53 7.71 3.44
N SER A 68 -0.35 8.01 2.15
CA SER A 68 -1.44 8.52 1.30
C SER A 68 -2.56 7.50 1.14
N ILE A 69 -2.22 6.22 0.98
CA ILE A 69 -3.22 5.15 0.90
C ILE A 69 -4.00 5.08 2.22
N ILE A 70 -3.30 5.08 3.35
CA ILE A 70 -3.93 5.05 4.67
C ILE A 70 -4.90 6.21 4.83
N HIS A 71 -4.47 7.41 4.49
CA HIS A 71 -5.30 8.62 4.61
C HIS A 71 -6.57 8.52 3.77
N LYS A 72 -6.44 8.16 2.49
CA LYS A 72 -7.59 8.05 1.57
C LYS A 72 -8.55 6.95 1.98
N MET A 73 -8.02 5.80 2.37
CA MET A 73 -8.85 4.65 2.74
C MET A 73 -9.53 4.86 4.10
N SER A 74 -8.82 5.45 5.06
CA SER A 74 -9.40 5.81 6.36
C SER A 74 -10.54 6.80 6.18
N LYS A 75 -10.34 7.81 5.34
CA LYS A 75 -11.35 8.82 5.08
C LYS A 75 -12.59 8.22 4.41
N ALA A 76 -12.39 7.30 3.48
CA ALA A 76 -13.49 6.60 2.82
C ALA A 76 -14.23 5.69 3.80
N ARG A 77 -13.47 4.94 4.61
CA ARG A 77 -14.02 4.03 5.62
C ARG A 77 -14.86 4.76 6.65
N ASP A 78 -14.35 5.89 7.15
CA ASP A 78 -14.95 6.59 8.30
C ASP A 78 -16.21 7.36 7.94
N LYS A 79 -16.64 7.34 6.68
CA LYS A 79 -17.96 7.82 6.26
C LYS A 79 -19.08 6.87 6.68
N TYR A 80 -18.74 5.65 7.10
CA TYR A 80 -19.69 4.59 7.41
C TYR A 80 -19.53 4.10 8.84
N GLU A 81 -20.60 3.52 9.39
CA GLU A 81 -20.53 2.88 10.69
C GLU A 81 -19.80 1.53 10.59
N PRO A 82 -19.17 1.05 11.68
CA PRO A 82 -18.39 -0.19 11.63
C PRO A 82 -19.15 -1.42 11.14
N GLU A 83 -20.46 -1.46 11.33
CA GLU A 83 -21.31 -2.57 10.89
C GLU A 83 -21.63 -2.52 9.41
N ASP A 84 -21.43 -1.37 8.77
CA ASP A 84 -21.76 -1.18 7.37
C ASP A 84 -20.80 -1.98 6.49
N LYS A 85 -21.33 -2.58 5.41
CA LYS A 85 -20.52 -3.34 4.47
C LYS A 85 -19.43 -2.50 3.80
N ASN A 86 -19.69 -1.21 3.61
CA ASN A 86 -18.69 -0.31 3.01
C ASN A 86 -17.52 -0.06 3.96
N TYR A 87 -17.80 0.07 5.27
CA TYR A 87 -16.73 0.15 6.27
C TYR A 87 -15.84 -1.11 6.19
N LYS A 88 -16.47 -2.27 6.20
CA LYS A 88 -15.78 -3.56 6.16
C LYS A 88 -15.00 -3.77 4.86
N ARG A 89 -15.41 -3.10 3.80
CA ARG A 89 -14.71 -3.16 2.50
C ARG A 89 -13.39 -2.40 2.55
N PHE A 90 -13.37 -1.22 3.19
CA PHE A 90 -12.17 -0.37 3.23
C PHE A 90 -11.23 -0.68 4.39
N ASP A 91 -11.76 -1.21 5.49
CA ASP A 91 -10.98 -1.44 6.70
C ASP A 91 -9.77 -2.35 6.52
N PRO A 92 -9.84 -3.47 5.79
CA PRO A 92 -8.67 -4.33 5.61
C PRO A 92 -7.46 -3.60 5.00
N THR A 93 -7.70 -2.72 4.02
CA THR A 93 -6.62 -1.94 3.42
C THR A 93 -5.98 -1.02 4.46
N VAL A 94 -6.79 -0.36 5.29
CA VAL A 94 -6.28 0.50 6.36
C VAL A 94 -5.41 -0.30 7.33
N GLN A 95 -5.89 -1.48 7.75
CA GLN A 95 -5.17 -2.33 8.68
C GLN A 95 -3.82 -2.79 8.11
N VAL A 96 -3.82 -3.29 6.86
CA VAL A 96 -2.60 -3.78 6.23
C VAL A 96 -1.61 -2.65 6.01
N MET A 97 -2.06 -1.53 5.47
CA MET A 97 -1.16 -0.40 5.17
C MET A 97 -0.61 0.24 6.44
N THR A 98 -1.37 0.26 7.52
CA THR A 98 -0.89 0.74 8.82
C THR A 98 0.26 -0.14 9.32
N HIS A 99 0.14 -1.45 9.16
CA HIS A 99 1.22 -2.38 9.50
C HIS A 99 2.45 -2.14 8.60
N VAL A 100 2.23 -1.99 7.30
CA VAL A 100 3.29 -1.70 6.32
C VAL A 100 4.06 -0.43 6.73
N ARG A 101 3.32 0.62 7.10
CA ARG A 101 3.91 1.87 7.55
C ARG A 101 4.83 1.65 8.76
N ALA A 102 4.35 0.89 9.74
CA ALA A 102 5.13 0.60 10.94
C ALA A 102 6.42 -0.15 10.60
N VAL A 103 6.36 -1.13 9.70
CA VAL A 103 7.52 -1.91 9.28
C VAL A 103 8.54 -1.02 8.54
N ILE A 104 8.08 -0.14 7.66
CA ILE A 104 8.95 0.80 6.95
C ILE A 104 9.64 1.75 7.94
N LEU A 105 8.88 2.31 8.89
CA LEU A 105 9.45 3.22 9.88
C LEU A 105 10.50 2.51 10.73
N GLN A 106 10.25 1.27 11.13
CA GLN A 106 11.20 0.46 11.88
C GLN A 106 12.48 0.25 11.07
N ALA A 107 12.36 -0.09 9.80
CA ALA A 107 13.51 -0.28 8.92
C ALA A 107 14.33 1.00 8.74
N LEU A 108 13.67 2.16 8.70
CA LEU A 108 14.35 3.44 8.56
C LEU A 108 15.11 3.86 9.82
N GLU A 109 14.76 3.31 10.97
CA GLU A 109 15.47 3.57 12.23
C GLU A 109 16.73 2.73 12.39
N GLU A 110 16.90 1.69 11.59
CA GLU A 110 18.05 0.77 11.67
C GLU A 110 19.34 1.27 10.98
#